data_8a95ddcff31ea27115da70d7def6f9ad
#
_entry.id   8a95ddcff31ea27115da70d7def6f9ad
#
_cell.length_a   1.000
_cell.length_b   1.000
_cell.length_c   1.000
_cell.angle_alpha   90.00
_cell.angle_beta   90.00
_cell.angle_gamma   90.00
#
_symmetry.space_group_name_H-M   'P 1'
#
loop_
_entity.id
_entity.type
_entity.pdbx_description
1 polymer ?
#
loop_
_entity_poly.entity_id
_entity_poly.type
_entity_poly.pdbx_seq_one_letter_code
_entity_poly.pdbx_strand_id
1 'polypeptide(L)'
;MDQILTNALGELITPMTAAYALAAIGLAMHFGFTGLLNFGQAAYMLVGAYAFAMSTLAGLGLVPAILISFAASILLSFILGIPTLRLRSDYLAIVTIAAAEIMRFIVSTTGLNDVTGGPQGLSGFARDFYAINPFPAGQYGFWAWQFDEKGLWVRVVAWTLVILAALFVAKMIRSPWGRVIKGIREDEDAVRSLGKNVYSYKMQSLVIGGMLGTLAGIVFVLPRAVQPGNFGTGLTFFIWTILLLGGAATVLGPIIGSMIFWVLLSLTDGLLSAGVESGVITFISQNQIGGIRFMLVGLGLMLLVIFRPQGIFGNKKELYFNA
;
A
#
# COMPACT_ATOMS: atom_id res chain seq x y z
N MET A 1 18.01 24.91 2.42
CA MET A 1 18.49 23.58 2.00
C MET A 1 18.40 22.56 3.13
N ASP A 2 18.95 22.86 4.30
CA ASP A 2 18.96 21.91 5.44
C ASP A 2 17.58 21.48 5.88
N GLN A 3 16.61 22.38 5.87
CA GLN A 3 15.21 22.06 6.24
C GLN A 3 14.54 21.14 5.21
N ILE A 4 14.82 21.31 3.93
CA ILE A 4 14.30 20.44 2.86
C ILE A 4 14.85 19.02 3.03
N LEU A 5 16.15 18.88 3.28
CA LEU A 5 16.77 17.59 3.55
C LEU A 5 16.26 16.95 4.83
N THR A 6 16.09 17.74 5.90
CA THR A 6 15.53 17.26 7.18
C THR A 6 14.11 16.73 6.99
N ASN A 7 13.24 17.46 6.29
CA ASN A 7 11.88 17.04 6.00
C ASN A 7 11.87 15.76 5.15
N ALA A 8 12.68 15.69 4.10
CA ALA A 8 12.76 14.53 3.22
C ALA A 8 13.28 13.28 3.97
N LEU A 9 14.29 13.42 4.83
CA LEU A 9 14.77 12.32 5.66
C LEU A 9 13.72 11.91 6.71
N GLY A 10 12.92 12.85 7.18
CA GLY A 10 11.78 12.57 8.06
C GLY A 10 10.78 11.59 7.45
N GLU A 11 10.57 11.64 6.13
CA GLU A 11 9.65 10.76 5.42
C GLU A 11 10.07 9.29 5.39
N LEU A 12 11.36 8.97 5.63
CA LEU A 12 11.85 7.58 5.62
C LEU A 12 11.08 6.66 6.57
N ILE A 13 10.68 7.17 7.73
CA ILE A 13 10.11 6.37 8.82
C ILE A 13 8.69 6.80 9.19
N THR A 14 8.00 7.58 8.35
CA THR A 14 6.61 7.98 8.65
C THR A 14 5.68 6.77 8.67
N PRO A 15 4.56 6.83 9.42
CA PRO A 15 3.52 5.82 9.36
C PRO A 15 2.95 5.64 7.95
N MET A 16 2.97 6.72 7.14
CA MET A 16 2.55 6.69 5.75
C MET A 16 3.46 5.82 4.90
N THR A 17 4.77 6.01 5.01
CA THR A 17 5.79 5.18 4.35
C THR A 17 5.64 3.71 4.72
N ALA A 18 5.41 3.40 6.00
CA ALA A 18 5.17 2.05 6.48
C ALA A 18 3.87 1.45 5.91
N ALA A 19 2.78 2.22 5.86
CA ALA A 19 1.51 1.77 5.28
C ALA A 19 1.67 1.44 3.79
N TYR A 20 2.34 2.28 3.03
CA TYR A 20 2.61 2.01 1.62
C TYR A 20 3.57 0.82 1.42
N ALA A 21 4.55 0.65 2.30
CA ALA A 21 5.41 -0.53 2.29
C ALA A 21 4.61 -1.82 2.50
N LEU A 22 3.70 -1.86 3.49
CA LEU A 22 2.79 -2.99 3.73
C LEU A 22 1.89 -3.27 2.51
N ALA A 23 1.29 -2.23 1.94
CA ALA A 23 0.44 -2.35 0.75
C ALA A 23 1.23 -2.88 -0.46
N ALA A 24 2.45 -2.39 -0.65
CA ALA A 24 3.34 -2.83 -1.72
C ALA A 24 3.85 -4.27 -1.51
N ILE A 25 4.09 -4.71 -0.26
CA ILE A 25 4.38 -6.12 0.05
C ILE A 25 3.16 -7.00 -0.31
N GLY A 26 1.93 -6.55 0.01
CA GLY A 26 0.70 -7.23 -0.39
C GLY A 26 0.57 -7.32 -1.92
N LEU A 27 0.85 -6.24 -2.62
CA LEU A 27 0.82 -6.21 -4.09
C LEU A 27 1.96 -7.07 -4.69
N ALA A 28 3.12 -7.16 -4.05
CA ALA A 28 4.20 -8.07 -4.44
C ALA A 28 3.76 -9.53 -4.40
N MET A 29 2.91 -9.91 -3.42
CA MET A 29 2.31 -11.26 -3.38
C MET A 29 1.45 -11.51 -4.61
N HIS A 30 0.62 -10.54 -5.02
CA HIS A 30 -0.23 -10.66 -6.19
C HIS A 30 0.59 -10.66 -7.49
N PHE A 31 1.30 -9.59 -7.76
CA PHE A 31 2.00 -9.39 -9.04
C PHE A 31 3.40 -10.00 -9.03
N GLY A 32 4.22 -9.64 -8.05
CA GLY A 32 5.64 -10.00 -8.05
C GLY A 32 5.91 -11.50 -7.99
N PHE A 33 5.12 -12.23 -7.20
CA PHE A 33 5.35 -13.67 -6.99
C PHE A 33 4.35 -14.57 -7.72
N THR A 34 3.13 -14.11 -8.00
CA THR A 34 2.06 -14.94 -8.61
C THR A 34 1.69 -14.50 -10.02
N GLY A 35 2.07 -13.29 -10.46
CA GLY A 35 1.73 -12.76 -11.78
C GLY A 35 0.29 -12.25 -11.90
N LEU A 36 -0.40 -11.98 -10.78
CA LEU A 36 -1.77 -11.45 -10.77
C LEU A 36 -1.75 -9.93 -10.89
N LEU A 37 -2.28 -9.39 -11.98
CA LEU A 37 -2.43 -7.93 -12.19
C LEU A 37 -3.59 -7.38 -11.38
N ASN A 38 -3.36 -7.12 -10.08
CA ASN A 38 -4.36 -6.54 -9.20
C ASN A 38 -4.20 -5.02 -9.10
N PHE A 39 -5.14 -4.26 -9.68
CA PHE A 39 -5.25 -2.80 -9.52
C PHE A 39 -6.26 -2.39 -8.44
N GLY A 40 -6.73 -3.33 -7.64
CA GLY A 40 -7.68 -3.10 -6.54
C GLY A 40 -7.04 -3.04 -5.15
N GLN A 41 -5.74 -2.77 -5.03
CA GLN A 41 -5.08 -2.74 -3.72
C GLN A 41 -5.66 -1.67 -2.79
N ALA A 42 -6.09 -0.53 -3.35
CA ALA A 42 -6.80 0.50 -2.60
C ALA A 42 -8.13 0.01 -2.00
N ALA A 43 -8.85 -0.93 -2.66
CA ALA A 43 -10.07 -1.52 -2.11
C ALA A 43 -9.79 -2.33 -0.84
N TYR A 44 -8.72 -3.12 -0.83
CA TYR A 44 -8.32 -3.86 0.38
C TYR A 44 -7.94 -2.94 1.52
N MET A 45 -7.23 -1.85 1.23
CA MET A 45 -6.91 -0.83 2.23
C MET A 45 -8.18 -0.15 2.75
N LEU A 46 -9.09 0.24 1.85
CA LEU A 46 -10.37 0.88 2.19
C LEU A 46 -11.22 -0.03 3.07
N VAL A 47 -11.46 -1.28 2.64
CA VAL A 47 -12.28 -2.25 3.38
C VAL A 47 -11.68 -2.52 4.76
N GLY A 48 -10.35 -2.67 4.84
CA GLY A 48 -9.65 -2.84 6.10
C GLY A 48 -9.80 -1.65 7.05
N ALA A 49 -9.60 -0.44 6.54
CA ALA A 49 -9.70 0.79 7.29
C ALA A 49 -11.13 1.04 7.82
N TYR A 50 -12.14 0.88 6.95
CA TYR A 50 -13.53 1.06 7.32
C TYR A 50 -14.02 -0.02 8.29
N ALA A 51 -13.73 -1.29 8.01
CA ALA A 51 -14.11 -2.39 8.90
C ALA A 51 -13.51 -2.21 10.30
N PHE A 52 -12.24 -1.78 10.38
CA PHE A 52 -11.58 -1.46 11.64
C PHE A 52 -12.25 -0.27 12.35
N ALA A 53 -12.42 0.86 11.66
CA ALA A 53 -12.99 2.06 12.24
C ALA A 53 -14.44 1.86 12.72
N MET A 54 -15.28 1.21 11.91
CA MET A 54 -16.66 0.92 12.28
C MET A 54 -16.75 -0.03 13.47
N SER A 55 -15.91 -1.07 13.52
CA SER A 55 -15.89 -2.04 14.61
C SER A 55 -15.47 -1.41 15.94
N THR A 56 -14.45 -0.55 15.92
CA THR A 56 -13.98 0.15 17.12
C THR A 56 -14.99 1.22 17.59
N LEU A 57 -15.63 1.96 16.69
CA LEU A 57 -16.71 2.89 17.02
C LEU A 57 -17.95 2.20 17.57
N ALA A 58 -18.22 0.96 17.15
CA ALA A 58 -19.28 0.13 17.72
C ALA A 58 -18.94 -0.42 19.11
N GLY A 59 -17.78 -0.06 19.69
CA GLY A 59 -17.36 -0.49 21.03
C GLY A 59 -16.66 -1.85 21.07
N LEU A 60 -16.33 -2.43 19.92
CA LEU A 60 -15.51 -3.66 19.88
C LEU A 60 -14.03 -3.30 20.13
N GLY A 61 -13.36 -4.11 20.93
CA GLY A 61 -11.93 -3.91 21.19
C GLY A 61 -11.06 -4.11 19.95
N LEU A 62 -9.77 -3.75 20.04
CA LEU A 62 -8.82 -3.77 18.92
C LEU A 62 -8.70 -5.13 18.23
N VAL A 63 -8.62 -6.22 19.00
CA VAL A 63 -8.44 -7.58 18.44
C VAL A 63 -9.65 -8.01 17.62
N PRO A 64 -10.90 -7.94 18.10
CA PRO A 64 -12.08 -8.20 17.28
C PRO A 64 -12.16 -7.31 16.04
N ALA A 65 -11.83 -6.01 16.15
CA ALA A 65 -11.87 -5.10 15.03
C ALA A 65 -10.88 -5.50 13.91
N ILE A 66 -9.66 -5.92 14.27
CA ILE A 66 -8.68 -6.44 13.30
C ILE A 66 -9.17 -7.75 12.66
N LEU A 67 -9.76 -8.66 13.43
CA LEU A 67 -10.29 -9.92 12.91
C LEU A 67 -11.44 -9.70 11.94
N ILE A 68 -12.36 -8.76 12.24
CA ILE A 68 -13.45 -8.37 11.34
C ILE A 68 -12.89 -7.75 10.05
N SER A 69 -11.85 -6.93 10.16
CA SER A 69 -11.18 -6.35 8.98
C SER A 69 -10.57 -7.42 8.08
N PHE A 70 -9.93 -8.44 8.66
CA PHE A 70 -9.42 -9.58 7.89
C PHE A 70 -10.55 -10.41 7.27
N ALA A 71 -11.62 -10.66 8.00
CA ALA A 71 -12.79 -11.37 7.47
C ALA A 71 -13.41 -10.63 6.26
N ALA A 72 -13.55 -9.31 6.37
CA ALA A 72 -14.01 -8.46 5.27
C ALA A 72 -13.08 -8.50 4.06
N SER A 73 -11.77 -8.50 4.28
CA SER A 73 -10.77 -8.64 3.22
C SER A 73 -10.82 -10.01 2.52
N ILE A 74 -10.98 -11.08 3.30
CA ILE A 74 -11.13 -12.43 2.75
C ILE A 74 -12.40 -12.51 1.91
N LEU A 75 -13.51 -11.98 2.40
CA LEU A 75 -14.76 -11.90 1.65
C LEU A 75 -14.59 -11.14 0.33
N LEU A 76 -13.94 -9.97 0.36
CA LEU A 76 -13.62 -9.21 -0.84
C LEU A 76 -12.76 -10.02 -1.81
N SER A 77 -11.77 -10.77 -1.31
CA SER A 77 -10.93 -11.63 -2.15
C SER A 77 -11.74 -12.72 -2.85
N PHE A 78 -12.73 -13.32 -2.19
CA PHE A 78 -13.63 -14.29 -2.83
C PHE A 78 -14.56 -13.63 -3.84
N ILE A 79 -15.14 -12.46 -3.52
CA ILE A 79 -16.00 -11.71 -4.43
C ILE A 79 -15.25 -11.37 -5.72
N LEU A 80 -14.00 -10.92 -5.62
CA LEU A 80 -13.18 -10.58 -6.79
C LEU A 80 -12.61 -11.82 -7.46
N GLY A 81 -12.07 -12.76 -6.70
CA GLY A 81 -11.30 -13.88 -7.22
C GLY A 81 -12.16 -14.96 -7.90
N ILE A 82 -13.38 -15.25 -7.38
CA ILE A 82 -14.23 -16.31 -7.97
C ILE A 82 -14.54 -16.04 -9.44
N PRO A 83 -14.99 -14.85 -9.83
CA PRO A 83 -15.28 -14.57 -11.24
C PRO A 83 -14.02 -14.33 -12.08
N THR A 84 -12.96 -13.72 -11.50
CA THR A 84 -11.86 -13.15 -12.30
C THR A 84 -10.65 -14.06 -12.48
N LEU A 85 -10.33 -14.92 -11.50
CA LEU A 85 -9.13 -15.78 -11.57
C LEU A 85 -9.21 -16.88 -12.64
N ARG A 86 -10.37 -17.06 -13.27
CA ARG A 86 -10.58 -17.95 -14.43
C ARG A 86 -10.37 -17.23 -15.76
N LEU A 87 -10.28 -15.91 -15.73
CA LEU A 87 -10.08 -15.06 -16.90
C LEU A 87 -8.58 -14.79 -17.11
N ARG A 88 -8.25 -14.19 -18.26
CA ARG A 88 -6.90 -13.71 -18.54
C ARG A 88 -6.51 -12.58 -17.56
N SER A 89 -5.25 -12.41 -17.28
CA SER A 89 -4.71 -11.44 -16.31
C SER A 89 -5.20 -10.01 -16.53
N ASP A 90 -5.38 -9.59 -17.78
CA ASP A 90 -5.83 -8.24 -18.15
C ASP A 90 -7.26 -7.94 -17.64
N TYR A 91 -8.14 -8.94 -17.68
CA TYR A 91 -9.51 -8.80 -17.15
C TYR A 91 -9.51 -8.66 -15.63
N LEU A 92 -8.59 -9.33 -14.93
CA LEU A 92 -8.44 -9.15 -13.48
C LEU A 92 -8.08 -7.69 -13.16
N ALA A 93 -7.17 -7.08 -13.93
CA ALA A 93 -6.78 -5.68 -13.75
C ALA A 93 -7.99 -4.73 -13.87
N ILE A 94 -8.78 -4.88 -14.94
CA ILE A 94 -9.96 -4.03 -15.19
C ILE A 94 -11.01 -4.21 -14.09
N VAL A 95 -11.33 -5.44 -13.72
CA VAL A 95 -12.35 -5.72 -12.68
C VAL A 95 -11.91 -5.22 -11.32
N THR A 96 -10.63 -5.38 -10.96
CA THR A 96 -10.15 -4.96 -9.63
C THR A 96 -10.11 -3.45 -9.47
N ILE A 97 -9.77 -2.69 -10.53
CA ILE A 97 -9.82 -1.22 -10.48
C ILE A 97 -11.27 -0.72 -10.41
N ALA A 98 -12.18 -1.32 -11.18
CA ALA A 98 -13.60 -0.99 -11.15
C ALA A 98 -14.21 -1.30 -9.77
N ALA A 99 -13.91 -2.45 -9.20
CA ALA A 99 -14.35 -2.83 -7.86
C ALA A 99 -13.85 -1.88 -6.78
N ALA A 100 -12.59 -1.42 -6.87
CA ALA A 100 -12.04 -0.44 -5.93
C ALA A 100 -12.83 0.87 -5.95
N GLU A 101 -13.14 1.39 -7.14
CA GLU A 101 -13.95 2.60 -7.28
C GLU A 101 -15.41 2.38 -6.82
N ILE A 102 -16.01 1.24 -7.14
CA ILE A 102 -17.37 0.90 -6.66
C ILE A 102 -17.39 0.90 -5.12
N MET A 103 -16.45 0.23 -4.46
CA MET A 103 -16.38 0.21 -3.00
C MET A 103 -16.19 1.61 -2.43
N ARG A 104 -15.34 2.43 -3.04
CA ARG A 104 -15.12 3.82 -2.64
C ARG A 104 -16.42 4.65 -2.76
N PHE A 105 -17.14 4.50 -3.85
CA PHE A 105 -18.42 5.19 -4.04
C PHE A 105 -19.50 4.71 -3.05
N ILE A 106 -19.58 3.41 -2.77
CA ILE A 106 -20.51 2.87 -1.78
C ILE A 106 -20.30 3.53 -0.42
N VAL A 107 -19.06 3.55 0.10
CA VAL A 107 -18.78 4.14 1.42
C VAL A 107 -18.89 5.66 1.45
N SER A 108 -18.82 6.34 0.29
CA SER A 108 -19.00 7.79 0.19
C SER A 108 -20.47 8.22 0.01
N THR A 109 -21.40 7.27 -0.10
CA THR A 109 -22.81 7.56 -0.33
C THR A 109 -23.45 8.21 0.90
N THR A 110 -24.16 9.33 0.70
CA THR A 110 -24.82 10.06 1.78
C THR A 110 -25.89 9.23 2.51
N GLY A 111 -26.51 8.25 1.83
CA GLY A 111 -27.45 7.31 2.44
C GLY A 111 -26.84 6.37 3.48
N LEU A 112 -25.51 6.25 3.53
CA LEU A 112 -24.78 5.46 4.52
C LEU A 112 -24.06 6.33 5.56
N ASN A 113 -24.43 7.60 5.67
CA ASN A 113 -23.75 8.56 6.53
C ASN A 113 -23.67 8.11 8.00
N ASP A 114 -24.73 7.51 8.51
CA ASP A 114 -24.80 7.03 9.90
C ASP A 114 -23.83 5.89 10.20
N VAL A 115 -23.38 5.17 9.17
CA VAL A 115 -22.51 4.00 9.31
C VAL A 115 -21.08 4.28 8.84
N THR A 116 -20.92 4.89 7.67
CA THR A 116 -19.60 5.12 7.04
C THR A 116 -19.10 6.56 7.20
N GLY A 117 -19.94 7.48 7.72
CA GLY A 117 -19.64 8.91 7.72
C GLY A 117 -19.72 9.56 6.34
N GLY A 118 -20.17 8.82 5.31
CA GLY A 118 -20.31 9.29 3.94
C GLY A 118 -19.04 9.97 3.41
N PRO A 119 -19.16 11.10 2.68
CA PRO A 119 -18.00 11.81 2.14
C PRO A 119 -17.03 12.34 3.20
N GLN A 120 -17.50 12.65 4.42
CA GLN A 120 -16.68 13.16 5.52
C GLN A 120 -15.85 12.04 6.18
N GLY A 121 -16.34 10.81 6.11
CA GLY A 121 -15.70 9.65 6.69
C GLY A 121 -15.84 9.56 8.22
N LEU A 122 -14.99 8.72 8.84
CA LEU A 122 -15.04 8.40 10.26
C LEU A 122 -13.82 8.95 11.00
N SER A 123 -14.01 9.44 12.22
CA SER A 123 -12.95 9.92 13.10
C SER A 123 -13.14 9.38 14.52
N GLY A 124 -12.09 9.49 15.37
CA GLY A 124 -12.18 9.09 16.78
C GLY A 124 -12.11 7.59 17.06
N PHE A 125 -11.97 6.76 16.06
CA PHE A 125 -11.92 5.29 16.16
C PHE A 125 -10.60 4.74 16.75
N ALA A 126 -9.52 5.52 16.75
CA ALA A 126 -8.19 5.08 17.21
C ALA A 126 -7.97 5.25 18.73
N ARG A 127 -9.03 5.56 19.51
CA ARG A 127 -8.91 5.81 20.96
C ARG A 127 -8.28 4.64 21.69
N ASP A 128 -8.79 3.44 21.48
CA ASP A 128 -8.31 2.23 22.16
C ASP A 128 -6.88 1.88 21.77
N PHE A 129 -6.48 2.16 20.53
CA PHE A 129 -5.11 1.99 20.06
C PHE A 129 -4.14 2.94 20.78
N TYR A 130 -4.53 4.18 21.01
CA TYR A 130 -3.70 5.13 21.76
C TYR A 130 -3.75 4.91 23.26
N ALA A 131 -4.79 4.27 23.79
CA ALA A 131 -4.89 3.94 25.22
C ALA A 131 -3.85 2.90 25.68
N ILE A 132 -3.41 2.02 24.78
CA ILE A 132 -2.36 1.02 25.06
C ILE A 132 -0.94 1.54 24.78
N ASN A 133 -0.77 2.85 24.49
CA ASN A 133 0.54 3.45 24.26
C ASN A 133 1.41 3.34 25.52
N PRO A 134 2.59 2.68 25.47
CA PRO A 134 3.47 2.55 26.62
C PRO A 134 4.37 3.78 26.84
N PHE A 135 4.42 4.71 25.90
CA PHE A 135 5.30 5.87 25.96
C PHE A 135 4.66 6.98 26.80
N PRO A 136 5.33 7.53 27.82
CA PRO A 136 4.87 8.72 28.56
C PRO A 136 4.71 9.93 27.64
N ALA A 137 3.89 10.89 28.05
CA ALA A 137 3.76 12.15 27.32
C ALA A 137 5.09 12.90 27.25
N GLY A 138 5.54 13.22 26.04
CA GLY A 138 6.82 13.88 25.80
C GLY A 138 7.20 13.92 24.33
N GLN A 139 8.34 14.57 24.08
CA GLN A 139 8.96 14.61 22.76
C GLN A 139 10.11 13.60 22.71
N TYR A 140 10.14 12.78 21.65
CA TYR A 140 11.10 11.71 21.45
C TYR A 140 11.85 11.89 20.15
N GLY A 141 13.14 11.56 20.16
CA GLY A 141 13.96 11.57 18.96
C GLY A 141 15.03 12.66 18.97
N PHE A 142 15.69 12.84 17.84
CA PHE A 142 16.78 13.79 17.66
C PHE A 142 16.78 14.33 16.22
N TRP A 143 17.26 15.54 16.04
CA TRP A 143 17.41 16.24 14.77
C TRP A 143 16.15 16.20 13.89
N ALA A 144 16.19 15.52 12.72
CA ALA A 144 15.07 15.39 11.79
C ALA A 144 13.93 14.50 12.28
N TRP A 145 14.16 13.69 13.29
CA TRP A 145 13.22 12.69 13.80
C TRP A 145 12.76 13.05 15.21
N GLN A 146 11.93 14.10 15.30
CA GLN A 146 11.27 14.48 16.53
C GLN A 146 9.79 14.15 16.45
N PHE A 147 9.26 13.44 17.44
CA PHE A 147 7.90 12.90 17.46
C PHE A 147 7.29 13.09 18.84
N ASP A 148 6.00 13.35 18.88
CA ASP A 148 5.20 13.19 20.09
C ASP A 148 5.01 11.70 20.41
N GLU A 149 4.55 11.40 21.62
CA GLU A 149 4.34 10.03 22.09
C GLU A 149 3.39 9.22 21.19
N LYS A 150 2.34 9.86 20.64
CA LYS A 150 1.39 9.21 19.73
C LYS A 150 2.00 8.91 18.38
N GLY A 151 2.72 9.88 17.84
CA GLY A 151 3.42 9.72 16.57
C GLY A 151 4.52 8.66 16.65
N LEU A 152 5.24 8.56 17.77
CA LEU A 152 6.22 7.50 17.99
C LEU A 152 5.55 6.14 18.08
N TRP A 153 4.45 6.03 18.83
CA TRP A 153 3.71 4.77 18.99
C TRP A 153 3.24 4.21 17.66
N VAL A 154 2.57 5.04 16.84
CA VAL A 154 2.12 4.61 15.50
C VAL A 154 3.29 4.15 14.63
N ARG A 155 4.44 4.85 14.66
CA ARG A 155 5.65 4.47 13.90
C ARG A 155 6.19 3.11 14.33
N VAL A 156 6.35 2.90 15.63
CA VAL A 156 6.87 1.65 16.18
C VAL A 156 5.97 0.48 15.77
N VAL A 157 4.64 0.62 15.93
CA VAL A 157 3.70 -0.42 15.55
C VAL A 157 3.71 -0.64 14.04
N ALA A 158 3.67 0.42 13.23
CA ALA A 158 3.65 0.33 11.78
C ALA A 158 4.89 -0.38 11.22
N TRP A 159 6.09 0.01 11.66
CA TRP A 159 7.34 -0.60 11.20
C TRP A 159 7.53 -2.02 11.73
N THR A 160 7.05 -2.32 12.94
CA THR A 160 6.99 -3.70 13.45
C THR A 160 6.13 -4.58 12.56
N LEU A 161 4.95 -4.09 12.14
CA LEU A 161 4.09 -4.81 11.21
C LEU A 161 4.74 -5.00 9.82
N VAL A 162 5.47 -4.00 9.31
CA VAL A 162 6.25 -4.12 8.06
C VAL A 162 7.29 -5.23 8.18
N ILE A 163 8.06 -5.26 9.26
CA ILE A 163 9.09 -6.29 9.50
C ILE A 163 8.45 -7.68 9.59
N LEU A 164 7.38 -7.82 10.36
CA LEU A 164 6.67 -9.09 10.51
C LEU A 164 6.08 -9.57 9.18
N ALA A 165 5.46 -8.66 8.40
CA ALA A 165 4.94 -8.96 7.07
C ALA A 165 6.04 -9.39 6.11
N ALA A 166 7.19 -8.69 6.11
CA ALA A 166 8.34 -9.04 5.29
C ALA A 166 8.91 -10.42 5.64
N LEU A 167 9.08 -10.72 6.93
CA LEU A 167 9.54 -12.02 7.41
C LEU A 167 8.55 -13.14 7.04
N PHE A 168 7.25 -12.90 7.22
CA PHE A 168 6.19 -13.82 6.85
C PHE A 168 6.23 -14.15 5.36
N VAL A 169 6.25 -13.13 4.50
CA VAL A 169 6.31 -13.29 3.03
C VAL A 169 7.62 -13.95 2.62
N ALA A 170 8.77 -13.56 3.20
CA ALA A 170 10.06 -14.18 2.92
C ALA A 170 10.06 -15.69 3.22
N LYS A 171 9.47 -16.08 4.35
CA LYS A 171 9.32 -17.50 4.73
C LYS A 171 8.40 -18.25 3.78
N MET A 172 7.27 -17.64 3.41
CA MET A 172 6.31 -18.24 2.48
C MET A 172 6.93 -18.47 1.09
N ILE A 173 7.61 -17.47 0.53
CA ILE A 173 8.21 -17.56 -0.81
C ILE A 173 9.33 -18.60 -0.89
N ARG A 174 10.02 -18.88 0.22
CA ARG A 174 11.04 -19.96 0.31
C ARG A 174 10.45 -21.35 0.53
N SER A 175 9.17 -21.46 0.83
CA SER A 175 8.48 -22.74 1.08
C SER A 175 8.13 -23.49 -0.20
N PRO A 176 7.65 -24.75 -0.12
CA PRO A 176 7.10 -25.48 -1.27
C PRO A 176 5.95 -24.72 -1.96
N TRP A 177 5.10 -24.04 -1.18
CA TRP A 177 4.04 -23.21 -1.70
C TRP A 177 4.58 -22.07 -2.57
N GLY A 178 5.64 -21.39 -2.12
CA GLY A 178 6.28 -20.31 -2.86
C GLY A 178 6.87 -20.78 -4.20
N ARG A 179 7.38 -21.99 -4.28
CA ARG A 179 7.85 -22.56 -5.55
C ARG A 179 6.72 -22.75 -6.56
N VAL A 180 5.56 -23.20 -6.08
CA VAL A 180 4.38 -23.39 -6.95
C VAL A 180 3.87 -22.08 -7.50
N ILE A 181 3.74 -21.02 -6.67
CA ILE A 181 3.24 -19.73 -7.16
C ILE A 181 4.20 -19.05 -8.14
N LYS A 182 5.53 -19.18 -7.93
CA LYS A 182 6.52 -18.71 -8.91
C LYS A 182 6.40 -19.47 -10.23
N GLY A 183 6.20 -20.78 -10.19
CA GLY A 183 5.94 -21.59 -11.38
C GLY A 183 4.67 -21.14 -12.11
N ILE A 184 3.59 -20.81 -11.38
CA ILE A 184 2.34 -20.29 -11.96
C ILE A 184 2.59 -18.95 -12.67
N ARG A 185 3.43 -18.08 -12.11
CA ARG A 185 3.80 -16.81 -12.74
C ARG A 185 4.54 -17.01 -14.07
N GLU A 186 5.41 -18.02 -14.14
CA GLU A 186 6.24 -18.30 -15.32
C GLU A 186 5.46 -19.05 -16.41
N ASP A 187 4.78 -20.12 -16.04
CA ASP A 187 3.96 -20.93 -16.95
C ASP A 187 2.84 -21.63 -16.17
N GLU A 188 1.63 -21.09 -16.28
CA GLU A 188 0.44 -21.63 -15.61
C GLU A 188 0.07 -23.03 -16.12
N ASP A 189 0.19 -23.26 -17.43
CA ASP A 189 -0.23 -24.52 -18.06
C ASP A 189 0.74 -25.64 -17.72
N ALA A 190 2.03 -25.36 -17.63
CA ALA A 190 3.02 -26.31 -17.14
C ALA A 190 2.71 -26.75 -15.70
N VAL A 191 2.40 -25.83 -14.80
CA VAL A 191 2.05 -26.15 -13.40
C VAL A 191 0.74 -26.94 -13.32
N ARG A 192 -0.24 -26.61 -14.17
CA ARG A 192 -1.50 -27.36 -14.27
C ARG A 192 -1.27 -28.80 -14.77
N SER A 193 -0.37 -28.99 -15.73
CA SER A 193 0.01 -30.32 -16.25
C SER A 193 0.71 -31.21 -15.20
N LEU A 194 1.33 -30.56 -14.18
CA LEU A 194 1.90 -31.26 -13.02
C LEU A 194 0.83 -31.60 -11.94
N GLY A 195 -0.45 -31.47 -12.25
CA GLY A 195 -1.56 -31.82 -11.37
C GLY A 195 -1.81 -30.82 -10.24
N LYS A 196 -1.28 -29.60 -10.29
CA LYS A 196 -1.53 -28.58 -9.26
C LYS A 196 -2.80 -27.78 -9.57
N ASN A 197 -3.60 -27.52 -8.54
CA ASN A 197 -4.79 -26.67 -8.66
C ASN A 197 -4.39 -25.18 -8.68
N VAL A 198 -4.05 -24.68 -9.86
CA VAL A 198 -3.59 -23.28 -10.06
C VAL A 198 -4.58 -22.25 -9.50
N TYR A 199 -5.87 -22.47 -9.71
CA TYR A 199 -6.92 -21.57 -9.19
C TYR A 199 -6.84 -21.41 -7.67
N SER A 200 -6.67 -22.51 -6.93
CA SER A 200 -6.55 -22.47 -5.47
C SER A 200 -5.32 -21.68 -5.00
N TYR A 201 -4.17 -21.85 -5.66
CA TYR A 201 -2.95 -21.10 -5.33
C TYR A 201 -3.09 -19.61 -5.63
N LYS A 202 -3.68 -19.24 -6.77
CA LYS A 202 -3.99 -17.85 -7.11
C LYS A 202 -4.94 -17.22 -6.10
N MET A 203 -6.01 -17.93 -5.68
CA MET A 203 -6.95 -17.46 -4.67
C MET A 203 -6.25 -17.25 -3.31
N GLN A 204 -5.40 -18.17 -2.87
CA GLN A 204 -4.63 -18.02 -1.63
C GLN A 204 -3.71 -16.80 -1.70
N SER A 205 -3.03 -16.58 -2.83
CA SER A 205 -2.20 -15.40 -3.03
C SER A 205 -3.03 -14.11 -2.95
N LEU A 206 -4.22 -14.10 -3.58
CA LEU A 206 -5.13 -12.96 -3.56
C LEU A 206 -5.61 -12.63 -2.14
N VAL A 207 -5.95 -13.65 -1.36
CA VAL A 207 -6.35 -13.49 0.05
C VAL A 207 -5.20 -12.94 0.90
N ILE A 208 -4.01 -13.54 0.80
CA ILE A 208 -2.86 -13.15 1.62
C ILE A 208 -2.42 -11.72 1.31
N GLY A 209 -2.28 -11.38 0.04
CA GLY A 209 -1.90 -10.02 -0.36
C GLY A 209 -2.99 -8.99 -0.04
N GLY A 210 -4.28 -9.40 -0.10
CA GLY A 210 -5.41 -8.58 0.35
C GLY A 210 -5.39 -8.32 1.86
N MET A 211 -5.07 -9.33 2.69
CA MET A 211 -4.92 -9.15 4.15
C MET A 211 -3.76 -8.20 4.49
N LEU A 212 -2.65 -8.25 3.76
CA LEU A 212 -1.56 -7.28 3.89
C LEU A 212 -1.99 -5.87 3.48
N GLY A 213 -2.80 -5.74 2.42
CA GLY A 213 -3.46 -4.49 2.04
C GLY A 213 -4.39 -3.95 3.13
N THR A 214 -5.14 -4.84 3.80
CA THR A 214 -5.98 -4.49 4.95
C THR A 214 -5.17 -3.94 6.12
N LEU A 215 -4.08 -4.60 6.50
CA LEU A 215 -3.17 -4.07 7.52
C LEU A 215 -2.60 -2.71 7.13
N ALA A 216 -2.23 -2.55 5.87
CA ALA A 216 -1.78 -1.26 5.34
C ALA A 216 -2.85 -0.18 5.49
N GLY A 217 -4.11 -0.50 5.19
CA GLY A 217 -5.25 0.39 5.35
C GLY A 217 -5.46 0.81 6.81
N ILE A 218 -5.40 -0.11 7.75
CA ILE A 218 -5.49 0.18 9.19
C ILE A 218 -4.36 1.14 9.60
N VAL A 219 -3.10 0.80 9.30
CA VAL A 219 -1.94 1.66 9.61
C VAL A 219 -2.06 3.04 8.97
N PHE A 220 -2.56 3.11 7.74
CA PHE A 220 -2.73 4.35 6.98
C PHE A 220 -3.67 5.34 7.67
N VAL A 221 -4.70 4.87 8.37
CA VAL A 221 -5.73 5.71 8.98
C VAL A 221 -5.53 5.96 10.47
N LEU A 222 -4.68 5.21 11.17
CA LEU A 222 -4.42 5.40 12.60
C LEU A 222 -4.07 6.85 12.99
N PRO A 223 -3.21 7.59 12.23
CA PRO A 223 -2.87 8.98 12.57
C PRO A 223 -3.86 10.01 12.00
N ARG A 224 -4.94 9.59 11.33
CA ARG A 224 -5.88 10.48 10.64
C ARG A 224 -7.31 9.94 10.64
N ALA A 225 -8.26 10.67 10.05
CA ALA A 225 -9.61 10.18 9.78
C ALA A 225 -9.62 9.19 8.59
N VAL A 226 -10.56 8.25 8.62
CA VAL A 226 -10.89 7.42 7.46
C VAL A 226 -11.78 8.24 6.53
N GLN A 227 -11.30 8.59 5.35
CA GLN A 227 -12.05 9.34 4.34
C GLN A 227 -12.03 8.60 3.01
N PRO A 228 -13.17 8.44 2.31
CA PRO A 228 -13.23 7.71 1.03
C PRO A 228 -12.32 8.31 -0.04
N GLY A 229 -12.16 9.64 -0.03
CA GLY A 229 -11.31 10.36 -0.99
C GLY A 229 -9.83 9.94 -0.98
N ASN A 230 -9.34 9.43 0.16
CA ASN A 230 -7.96 8.97 0.30
C ASN A 230 -7.69 7.60 -0.36
N PHE A 231 -8.74 6.87 -0.75
CA PHE A 231 -8.63 5.51 -1.31
C PHE A 231 -8.96 5.45 -2.81
N GLY A 232 -8.80 6.56 -3.51
CA GLY A 232 -9.00 6.62 -4.96
C GLY A 232 -7.95 5.84 -5.75
N THR A 233 -8.16 5.75 -7.05
CA THR A 233 -7.30 5.05 -8.01
C THR A 233 -5.83 5.49 -7.91
N GLY A 234 -5.55 6.77 -7.60
CA GLY A 234 -4.19 7.29 -7.40
C GLY A 234 -3.40 6.58 -6.32
N LEU A 235 -4.07 6.13 -5.23
CA LEU A 235 -3.43 5.33 -4.18
C LEU A 235 -2.87 4.02 -4.73
N THR A 236 -3.64 3.31 -5.53
CA THR A 236 -3.19 2.07 -6.18
C THR A 236 -2.01 2.33 -7.10
N PHE A 237 -2.02 3.39 -7.90
CA PHE A 237 -0.89 3.71 -8.78
C PHE A 237 0.37 4.07 -8.00
N PHE A 238 0.27 4.72 -6.85
CA PHE A 238 1.44 4.96 -5.99
C PHE A 238 2.02 3.65 -5.44
N ILE A 239 1.16 2.71 -5.03
CA ILE A 239 1.60 1.39 -4.56
C ILE A 239 2.30 0.62 -5.69
N TRP A 240 1.76 0.67 -6.92
CA TRP A 240 2.42 0.09 -8.10
C TRP A 240 3.76 0.76 -8.39
N THR A 241 3.82 2.09 -8.33
CA THR A 241 5.07 2.85 -8.49
C THR A 241 6.12 2.40 -7.49
N ILE A 242 5.77 2.30 -6.22
CA ILE A 242 6.65 1.85 -5.14
C ILE A 242 7.13 0.42 -5.38
N LEU A 243 6.23 -0.47 -5.78
CA LEU A 243 6.55 -1.86 -6.07
C LEU A 243 7.55 -1.98 -7.22
N LEU A 244 7.29 -1.29 -8.33
CA LEU A 244 8.15 -1.32 -9.52
C LEU A 244 9.49 -0.63 -9.25
N LEU A 245 9.49 0.51 -8.55
CA LEU A 245 10.70 1.22 -8.15
C LEU A 245 11.61 0.34 -7.29
N GLY A 246 11.03 -0.33 -6.30
CA GLY A 246 11.78 -1.19 -5.39
C GLY A 246 12.23 -2.50 -6.02
N GLY A 247 11.41 -3.08 -6.89
CA GLY A 247 11.61 -4.40 -7.53
C GLY A 247 10.54 -5.40 -7.12
N ALA A 248 9.62 -5.69 -8.04
CA ALA A 248 8.37 -6.40 -7.79
C ALA A 248 8.54 -7.85 -7.28
N ALA A 249 9.60 -8.56 -7.70
CA ALA A 249 9.85 -9.96 -7.34
C ALA A 249 10.71 -10.12 -6.08
N THR A 250 10.86 -9.08 -5.27
CA THR A 250 11.68 -9.11 -4.05
C THR A 250 10.85 -8.74 -2.81
N VAL A 251 11.27 -9.23 -1.64
CA VAL A 251 10.59 -8.91 -0.38
C VAL A 251 11.01 -7.53 0.17
N LEU A 252 12.27 -7.18 0.01
CA LEU A 252 12.83 -5.90 0.50
C LEU A 252 12.56 -4.74 -0.47
N GLY A 253 12.37 -5.02 -1.75
CA GLY A 253 12.09 -4.01 -2.77
C GLY A 253 10.93 -3.08 -2.41
N PRO A 254 9.75 -3.60 -2.09
CA PRO A 254 8.61 -2.78 -1.70
C PRO A 254 8.88 -1.84 -0.51
N ILE A 255 9.67 -2.29 0.47
CA ILE A 255 10.02 -1.50 1.67
C ILE A 255 10.92 -0.34 1.27
N ILE A 256 12.03 -0.65 0.60
CA ILE A 256 13.01 0.37 0.20
C ILE A 256 12.42 1.27 -0.89
N GLY A 257 11.61 0.70 -1.79
CA GLY A 257 10.86 1.45 -2.78
C GLY A 257 9.92 2.48 -2.16
N SER A 258 9.23 2.13 -1.08
CA SER A 258 8.37 3.07 -0.33
C SER A 258 9.18 4.19 0.31
N MET A 259 10.31 3.88 0.94
CA MET A 259 11.20 4.88 1.53
C MET A 259 11.73 5.85 0.47
N ILE A 260 12.26 5.33 -0.63
CA ILE A 260 12.80 6.16 -1.73
C ILE A 260 11.70 7.02 -2.34
N PHE A 261 10.52 6.45 -2.60
CA PHE A 261 9.40 7.14 -3.21
C PHE A 261 8.98 8.38 -2.40
N TRP A 262 8.78 8.23 -1.09
CA TRP A 262 8.34 9.33 -0.23
C TRP A 262 9.43 10.38 -0.04
N VAL A 263 10.69 9.98 0.06
CA VAL A 263 11.85 10.90 0.10
C VAL A 263 11.92 11.72 -1.19
N LEU A 264 11.81 11.06 -2.36
CA LEU A 264 11.84 11.76 -3.65
C LEU A 264 10.67 12.72 -3.80
N LEU A 265 9.46 12.33 -3.37
CA LEU A 265 8.29 13.21 -3.36
C LEU A 265 8.52 14.46 -2.51
N SER A 266 9.01 14.28 -1.29
CA SER A 266 9.28 15.37 -0.36
C SER A 266 10.41 16.29 -0.84
N LEU A 267 11.49 15.72 -1.37
CA LEU A 267 12.58 16.50 -1.97
C LEU A 267 12.09 17.33 -3.17
N THR A 268 11.33 16.72 -4.07
CA THR A 268 10.80 17.40 -5.26
C THR A 268 9.88 18.56 -4.84
N ASP A 269 9.00 18.33 -3.87
CA ASP A 269 8.10 19.35 -3.33
C ASP A 269 8.89 20.52 -2.71
N GLY A 270 9.85 20.22 -1.84
CA GLY A 270 10.67 21.22 -1.18
C GLY A 270 11.54 22.04 -2.15
N LEU A 271 12.12 21.38 -3.16
CA LEU A 271 12.94 22.07 -4.18
C LEU A 271 12.10 22.97 -5.09
N LEU A 272 10.93 22.49 -5.54
CA LEU A 272 10.01 23.29 -6.35
C LEU A 272 9.48 24.50 -5.57
N SER A 273 9.05 24.28 -4.32
CA SER A 273 8.57 25.37 -3.45
C SER A 273 9.64 26.43 -3.23
N ALA A 274 10.86 26.03 -2.89
CA ALA A 274 11.97 26.95 -2.73
C ALA A 274 12.34 27.70 -4.03
N GLY A 275 12.25 27.03 -5.18
CA GLY A 275 12.49 27.62 -6.49
C GLY A 275 11.45 28.68 -6.88
N VAL A 276 10.18 28.47 -6.53
CA VAL A 276 9.10 29.43 -6.74
C VAL A 276 9.22 30.61 -5.77
N GLU A 277 9.47 30.35 -4.48
CA GLU A 277 9.63 31.40 -3.46
C GLU A 277 10.84 32.29 -3.72
N SER A 278 11.94 31.74 -4.20
CA SER A 278 13.14 32.51 -4.55
C SER A 278 13.04 33.29 -5.87
N GLY A 279 11.95 33.10 -6.63
CA GLY A 279 11.75 33.74 -7.93
C GLY A 279 12.61 33.16 -9.06
N VAL A 280 13.33 32.05 -8.82
CA VAL A 280 14.11 31.33 -9.86
C VAL A 280 13.16 30.63 -10.83
N ILE A 281 12.04 30.12 -10.34
CA ILE A 281 10.99 29.51 -11.14
C ILE A 281 9.79 30.47 -11.18
N THR A 282 9.64 31.21 -12.28
CA THR A 282 8.60 32.24 -12.44
C THR A 282 7.38 31.79 -13.24
N PHE A 283 7.50 30.68 -13.96
CA PHE A 283 6.45 30.15 -14.85
C PHE A 283 5.50 29.16 -14.15
N ILE A 284 5.69 28.88 -12.85
CA ILE A 284 4.90 27.99 -12.04
C ILE A 284 4.38 28.75 -10.83
N SER A 285 3.10 28.60 -10.48
CA SER A 285 2.52 29.10 -9.24
C SER A 285 2.58 28.03 -8.13
N GLN A 286 2.54 28.47 -6.87
CA GLN A 286 2.49 27.58 -5.69
C GLN A 286 1.37 26.51 -5.81
N ASN A 287 0.22 26.88 -6.37
CA ASN A 287 -0.91 25.95 -6.53
C ASN A 287 -0.67 24.84 -7.56
N GLN A 288 0.31 25.01 -8.46
CA GLN A 288 0.66 24.07 -9.51
C GLN A 288 1.76 23.08 -9.10
N ILE A 289 2.47 23.33 -8.00
CA ILE A 289 3.58 22.50 -7.52
C ILE A 289 3.14 21.04 -7.34
N GLY A 290 1.95 20.81 -6.74
CA GLY A 290 1.42 19.47 -6.53
C GLY A 290 1.26 18.67 -7.84
N GLY A 291 0.71 19.28 -8.88
CA GLY A 291 0.55 18.64 -10.19
C GLY A 291 1.88 18.34 -10.87
N ILE A 292 2.81 19.28 -10.84
CA ILE A 292 4.15 19.13 -11.42
C ILE A 292 4.95 18.06 -10.71
N ARG A 293 4.87 17.99 -9.39
CA ARG A 293 5.49 16.94 -8.58
C ARG A 293 5.05 15.55 -9.04
N PHE A 294 3.75 15.33 -9.24
CA PHE A 294 3.25 14.05 -9.72
C PHE A 294 3.65 13.76 -11.16
N MET A 295 3.72 14.77 -12.02
CA MET A 295 4.22 14.63 -13.40
C MET A 295 5.70 14.20 -13.41
N LEU A 296 6.54 14.81 -12.57
CA LEU A 296 7.97 14.46 -12.46
C LEU A 296 8.16 13.04 -11.90
N VAL A 297 7.36 12.64 -10.92
CA VAL A 297 7.40 11.27 -10.39
C VAL A 297 6.96 10.27 -11.45
N GLY A 298 5.89 10.57 -12.20
CA GLY A 298 5.45 9.73 -13.32
C GLY A 298 6.50 9.60 -14.41
N LEU A 299 7.16 10.70 -14.78
CA LEU A 299 8.27 10.70 -15.73
C LEU A 299 9.45 9.87 -15.23
N GLY A 300 9.83 10.07 -13.96
CA GLY A 300 10.89 9.29 -13.33
C GLY A 300 10.61 7.79 -13.32
N LEU A 301 9.36 7.40 -13.05
CA LEU A 301 8.93 6.02 -13.11
C LEU A 301 8.98 5.47 -14.54
N MET A 302 8.50 6.23 -15.52
CA MET A 302 8.58 5.84 -16.94
C MET A 302 10.02 5.59 -17.36
N LEU A 303 10.94 6.48 -17.02
CA LEU A 303 12.37 6.31 -17.29
C LEU A 303 12.94 5.08 -16.56
N LEU A 304 12.55 4.85 -15.30
CA LEU A 304 12.99 3.69 -14.56
C LEU A 304 12.52 2.39 -15.24
N VAL A 305 11.26 2.29 -15.65
CA VAL A 305 10.73 1.10 -16.34
C VAL A 305 11.43 0.86 -17.67
N ILE A 306 11.76 1.92 -18.40
CA ILE A 306 12.51 1.82 -19.70
C ILE A 306 13.94 1.34 -19.46
N PHE A 307 14.67 1.94 -18.53
CA PHE A 307 16.10 1.67 -18.32
C PHE A 307 16.39 0.54 -17.32
N ARG A 308 15.49 0.32 -16.35
CA ARG A 308 15.61 -0.69 -15.29
C ARG A 308 14.27 -1.36 -14.97
N PRO A 309 13.69 -2.16 -15.88
CA PRO A 309 12.38 -2.78 -15.68
C PRO A 309 12.32 -3.69 -14.44
N GLN A 310 13.48 -4.21 -13.98
CA GLN A 310 13.57 -5.01 -12.75
C GLN A 310 13.47 -4.17 -11.46
N GLY A 311 13.46 -2.84 -11.52
CA GLY A 311 13.54 -1.96 -10.36
C GLY A 311 14.97 -1.88 -9.78
N ILE A 312 15.12 -1.20 -8.62
CA ILE A 312 16.44 -0.97 -7.99
C ILE A 312 17.03 -2.27 -7.43
N PHE A 313 16.21 -3.08 -6.77
CA PHE A 313 16.63 -4.31 -6.08
C PHE A 313 16.21 -5.61 -6.77
N GLY A 314 15.57 -5.51 -7.94
CA GLY A 314 15.11 -6.67 -8.70
C GLY A 314 16.27 -7.43 -9.37
N ASN A 315 16.11 -8.75 -9.49
CA ASN A 315 17.05 -9.59 -10.21
C ASN A 315 16.67 -9.66 -11.70
N LYS A 316 17.62 -9.37 -12.60
CA LYS A 316 17.39 -9.41 -14.06
C LYS A 316 16.86 -10.76 -14.56
N LYS A 317 17.20 -11.86 -13.90
CA LYS A 317 16.77 -13.22 -14.28
C LYS A 317 15.33 -13.55 -13.89
N GLU A 318 14.70 -12.79 -12.99
CA GLU A 318 13.36 -13.09 -12.47
C GLU A 318 12.23 -12.31 -13.17
N LEU A 319 12.55 -11.40 -14.08
CA LEU A 319 11.58 -10.51 -14.76
C LEU A 319 11.74 -10.54 -16.29
N TYR A 320 12.07 -11.66 -16.88
CA TYR A 320 11.84 -11.86 -18.32
C TYR A 320 10.31 -11.99 -18.52
N PHE A 321 9.65 -10.87 -18.78
CA PHE A 321 8.37 -10.91 -19.45
C PHE A 321 8.66 -11.37 -20.88
N ASN A 322 8.36 -12.62 -21.19
CA ASN A 322 8.28 -13.05 -22.56
C ASN A 322 7.17 -12.25 -23.23
N ALA A 323 7.56 -11.23 -24.01
CA ALA A 323 6.69 -10.52 -24.92
C ALA A 323 6.29 -11.44 -26.08
#